data_55f064596af84c7937c65717b9e2f957
#
_entry.id   55f064596af84c7937c65717b9e2f957
#
_cell.length_a   1.000
_cell.length_b   1.000
_cell.length_c   1.000
_cell.angle_alpha   90.00
_cell.angle_beta   90.00
_cell.angle_gamma   90.00
#
_symmetry.space_group_name_H-M   'P 1'
#
loop_
_entity.id
_entity.type
_entity.pdbx_description
1 polymer ?
#
loop_
_entity_poly.entity_id
_entity_poly.type
_entity_poly.pdbx_seq_one_letter_code
_entity_poly.pdbx_strand_id
1 'polypeptide(L)'
;MKELLQQYAAYNIWATGLLVDRINKMPDGTTGQEIISSFPSIYKTVQHMWVAEEVWWKRLKLTENIVLESEGFTGTFTEMTNALAKQSQQFKDWVDNATENQLVHVFAFIRNKEQIKMPVCQMLHHVFNHATYHRGQLVTMLNQLGADKIPGTDFSTFSRGK
;
A
#
# COMPACT_ATOMS: atom_id res chain seq x y z
N MET A 1 -2.17 5.86 -20.70
CA MET A 1 -1.40 5.37 -19.52
C MET A 1 -1.86 6.05 -18.24
N LYS A 2 -1.92 7.36 -18.20
CA LYS A 2 -2.30 8.15 -17.01
C LYS A 2 -3.65 7.72 -16.42
N GLU A 3 -4.69 7.60 -17.23
CA GLU A 3 -6.04 7.19 -16.77
C GLU A 3 -6.03 5.84 -16.03
N LEU A 4 -5.26 4.86 -16.52
CA LEU A 4 -5.14 3.57 -15.85
C LEU A 4 -4.43 3.70 -14.49
N LEU A 5 -3.38 4.51 -14.41
CA LEU A 5 -2.68 4.76 -13.15
C LEU A 5 -3.56 5.51 -12.14
N GLN A 6 -4.40 6.44 -12.60
CA GLN A 6 -5.39 7.12 -11.76
C GLN A 6 -6.42 6.14 -11.20
N GLN A 7 -6.91 5.22 -12.04
CA GLN A 7 -7.81 4.16 -11.58
C GLN A 7 -7.13 3.25 -10.56
N TYR A 8 -5.87 2.84 -10.79
CA TYR A 8 -5.14 2.00 -9.86
C TYR A 8 -4.85 2.70 -8.53
N ALA A 9 -4.52 4.00 -8.54
CA ALA A 9 -4.33 4.77 -7.32
C ALA A 9 -5.62 4.86 -6.49
N ALA A 10 -6.75 5.13 -7.13
CA ALA A 10 -8.05 5.16 -6.47
C ALA A 10 -8.48 3.76 -5.98
N TYR A 11 -8.24 2.72 -6.79
CA TYR A 11 -8.49 1.33 -6.41
C TYR A 11 -7.66 0.91 -5.19
N ASN A 12 -6.38 1.33 -5.12
CA ASN A 12 -5.51 0.99 -3.99
C ASN A 12 -6.09 1.50 -2.66
N ILE A 13 -6.57 2.74 -2.66
CA ILE A 13 -7.23 3.35 -1.48
C ILE A 13 -8.52 2.59 -1.13
N TRP A 14 -9.40 2.38 -2.11
CA TRP A 14 -10.67 1.70 -1.92
C TRP A 14 -10.50 0.27 -1.38
N ALA A 15 -9.66 -0.53 -2.02
CA ALA A 15 -9.47 -1.92 -1.66
C ALA A 15 -8.80 -2.09 -0.29
N THR A 16 -7.81 -1.24 0.04
CA THR A 16 -7.17 -1.24 1.35
C THR A 16 -8.15 -0.78 2.43
N GLY A 17 -8.95 0.26 2.16
CA GLY A 17 -9.98 0.76 3.08
C GLY A 17 -11.01 -0.32 3.45
N LEU A 18 -11.51 -1.07 2.48
CA LEU A 18 -12.47 -2.17 2.74
C LEU A 18 -11.90 -3.23 3.71
N LEU A 19 -10.64 -3.61 3.53
CA LEU A 19 -10.00 -4.59 4.42
C LEU A 19 -9.72 -3.99 5.80
N VAL A 20 -9.27 -2.75 5.89
CA VAL A 20 -9.07 -2.03 7.16
C VAL A 20 -10.40 -1.92 7.93
N ASP A 21 -11.48 -1.56 7.26
CA ASP A 21 -12.82 -1.50 7.86
C ASP A 21 -13.29 -2.87 8.39
N ARG A 22 -12.93 -3.96 7.68
CA ARG A 22 -13.23 -5.31 8.15
C ARG A 22 -12.36 -5.72 9.34
N ILE A 23 -11.07 -5.38 9.32
CA ILE A 23 -10.13 -5.64 10.41
C ILE A 23 -10.57 -4.90 11.67
N ASN A 24 -10.99 -3.65 11.57
CA ASN A 24 -11.47 -2.85 12.70
C ASN A 24 -12.76 -3.40 13.37
N LYS A 25 -13.45 -4.32 12.70
CA LYS A 25 -14.63 -5.04 13.26
C LYS A 25 -14.24 -6.38 13.92
N MET A 26 -12.98 -6.74 13.90
CA MET A 26 -12.49 -7.94 14.60
C MET A 26 -12.37 -7.66 16.11
N PRO A 27 -12.39 -8.70 16.96
CA PRO A 27 -12.15 -8.55 18.39
C PRO A 27 -10.83 -7.84 18.69
N ASP A 28 -10.78 -7.11 19.80
CA ASP A 28 -9.56 -6.48 20.28
C ASP A 28 -8.39 -7.46 20.40
N GLY A 29 -7.20 -7.01 20.05
CA GLY A 29 -5.98 -7.83 20.06
C GLY A 29 -5.77 -8.67 18.79
N THR A 30 -6.78 -8.85 17.94
CA THR A 30 -6.69 -9.69 16.71
C THR A 30 -5.57 -9.22 15.77
N THR A 31 -5.35 -7.93 15.65
CA THR A 31 -4.33 -7.36 14.73
C THR A 31 -2.90 -7.76 15.09
N GLY A 32 -2.63 -8.01 16.37
CA GLY A 32 -1.32 -8.43 16.89
C GLY A 32 -1.16 -9.96 17.01
N GLN A 33 -2.23 -10.73 16.79
CA GLN A 33 -2.21 -12.17 16.95
C GLN A 33 -1.24 -12.82 15.95
N GLU A 34 -0.41 -13.76 16.45
CA GLU A 34 0.61 -14.41 15.63
C GLU A 34 -0.01 -15.37 14.61
N ILE A 35 0.44 -15.28 13.38
CA ILE A 35 -0.01 -16.10 12.24
C ILE A 35 1.23 -16.52 11.44
N ILE A 36 1.22 -17.76 10.96
CA ILE A 36 2.27 -18.25 10.05
C ILE A 36 2.07 -17.62 8.66
N SER A 37 2.88 -16.62 8.36
CA SER A 37 2.87 -15.89 7.09
C SER A 37 4.21 -15.17 6.89
N SER A 38 4.40 -14.48 5.76
CA SER A 38 5.60 -13.65 5.50
C SER A 38 5.83 -12.57 6.58
N PHE A 39 4.76 -12.07 7.16
CA PHE A 39 4.77 -11.21 8.34
C PHE A 39 3.92 -11.87 9.43
N PRO A 40 4.35 -11.83 10.70
CA PRO A 40 3.74 -12.67 11.74
C PRO A 40 2.37 -12.19 12.23
N SER A 41 1.82 -11.08 11.70
CA SER A 41 0.49 -10.58 12.11
C SER A 41 -0.08 -9.61 11.08
N ILE A 42 -1.40 -9.34 11.20
CA ILE A 42 -2.08 -8.28 10.43
C ILE A 42 -1.37 -6.93 10.63
N TYR A 43 -1.06 -6.58 11.90
CA TYR A 43 -0.36 -5.34 12.23
C TYR A 43 0.96 -5.22 11.44
N LYS A 44 1.78 -6.27 11.45
CA LYS A 44 3.09 -6.27 10.76
C LYS A 44 2.95 -6.26 9.24
N THR A 45 1.93 -6.88 8.69
CA THR A 45 1.64 -6.83 7.25
C THR A 45 1.25 -5.43 6.80
N VAL A 46 0.35 -4.76 7.55
CA VAL A 46 -0.07 -3.38 7.23
C VAL A 46 1.08 -2.39 7.46
N GLN A 47 1.89 -2.58 8.52
CA GLN A 47 3.10 -1.78 8.73
C GLN A 47 4.05 -1.90 7.53
N HIS A 48 4.27 -3.10 7.01
CA HIS A 48 5.10 -3.31 5.82
C HIS A 48 4.53 -2.64 4.57
N MET A 49 3.21 -2.66 4.38
CA MET A 49 2.57 -1.93 3.28
C MET A 49 2.87 -0.43 3.37
N TRP A 50 2.77 0.16 4.57
CA TRP A 50 3.10 1.56 4.78
C TRP A 50 4.58 1.86 4.54
N VAL A 51 5.50 1.04 5.09
CA VAL A 51 6.94 1.14 4.84
C VAL A 51 7.23 1.16 3.33
N ALA A 52 6.63 0.24 2.58
CA ALA A 52 6.85 0.16 1.14
C ALA A 52 6.35 1.43 0.42
N GLU A 53 5.14 1.91 0.72
CA GLU A 53 4.62 3.14 0.10
C GLU A 53 5.49 4.35 0.48
N GLU A 54 5.90 4.48 1.74
CA GLU A 54 6.74 5.60 2.19
C GLU A 54 8.12 5.60 1.53
N VAL A 55 8.79 4.44 1.41
CA VAL A 55 10.07 4.31 0.70
C VAL A 55 9.95 4.78 -0.75
N TRP A 56 8.93 4.28 -1.45
CA TRP A 56 8.74 4.62 -2.85
C TRP A 56 8.32 6.08 -3.07
N TRP A 57 7.54 6.64 -2.13
CA TRP A 57 7.22 8.06 -2.13
C TRP A 57 8.47 8.93 -2.00
N LYS A 58 9.33 8.62 -1.03
CA LYS A 58 10.59 9.37 -0.82
C LYS A 58 11.54 9.24 -2.01
N ARG A 59 11.59 8.08 -2.66
CA ARG A 59 12.33 7.89 -3.93
C ARG A 59 11.75 8.73 -5.06
N LEU A 60 10.43 8.75 -5.23
CA LEU A 60 9.75 9.58 -6.23
C LEU A 60 10.04 11.08 -6.01
N LYS A 61 10.13 11.50 -4.76
CA LYS A 61 10.45 12.88 -4.36
C LYS A 61 11.96 13.16 -4.37
N LEU A 62 12.79 12.20 -4.78
CA LEU A 62 14.26 12.31 -4.80
C LEU A 62 14.84 12.73 -3.45
N THR A 63 14.23 12.25 -2.35
CA THR A 63 14.68 12.57 -0.99
C THR A 63 16.03 11.91 -0.71
N GLU A 64 17.00 12.71 -0.32
CA GLU A 64 18.28 12.22 0.20
C GLU A 64 18.12 11.72 1.64
N ASN A 65 18.92 10.72 2.04
CA ASN A 65 18.94 10.17 3.40
C ASN A 65 17.53 9.79 3.90
N ILE A 66 16.92 8.81 3.24
CA ILE A 66 15.56 8.35 3.55
C ILE A 66 15.48 7.87 5.01
N VAL A 67 14.71 8.59 5.83
CA VAL A 67 14.28 8.19 7.18
C VAL A 67 12.79 7.88 7.09
N LEU A 68 12.37 6.73 7.61
CA LEU A 68 10.98 6.25 7.52
C LEU A 68 10.27 6.40 8.86
N GLU A 69 9.13 7.07 8.87
CA GLU A 69 8.25 7.17 10.05
C GLU A 69 7.58 5.82 10.34
N SER A 70 7.34 5.03 9.29
CA SER A 70 6.72 3.70 9.35
C SER A 70 7.64 2.62 9.92
N GLU A 71 8.95 2.77 9.76
CA GLU A 71 9.94 1.82 10.28
C GLU A 71 10.10 2.01 11.79
N GLY A 72 9.87 0.93 12.56
CA GLY A 72 9.90 1.02 14.02
C GLY A 72 8.65 1.66 14.65
N PHE A 73 7.60 1.96 13.89
CA PHE A 73 6.35 2.46 14.42
C PHE A 73 5.73 1.49 15.43
N THR A 74 5.36 2.01 16.61
CA THR A 74 4.81 1.25 17.74
C THR A 74 3.45 1.77 18.22
N GLY A 75 2.84 2.67 17.46
CA GLY A 75 1.53 3.23 17.76
C GLY A 75 0.39 2.22 17.54
N THR A 76 -0.83 2.69 17.68
CA THR A 76 -2.04 1.89 17.48
C THR A 76 -2.24 1.48 16.03
N PHE A 77 -3.03 0.42 15.81
CA PHE A 77 -3.42 0.00 14.46
C PHE A 77 -4.16 1.11 13.70
N THR A 78 -5.03 1.86 14.40
CA THR A 78 -5.77 2.97 13.81
C THR A 78 -4.84 4.11 13.35
N GLU A 79 -3.87 4.49 14.17
CA GLU A 79 -2.88 5.52 13.78
C GLU A 79 -2.08 5.08 12.55
N MET A 80 -1.64 3.83 12.52
CA MET A 80 -0.90 3.25 11.40
C MET A 80 -1.74 3.22 10.10
N THR A 81 -2.98 2.78 10.17
CA THR A 81 -3.87 2.73 9.00
C THR A 81 -4.25 4.12 8.49
N ASN A 82 -4.39 5.11 9.37
CA ASN A 82 -4.57 6.51 8.98
C ASN A 82 -3.32 7.05 8.26
N ALA A 83 -2.13 6.72 8.74
CA ALA A 83 -0.88 7.13 8.09
C ALA A 83 -0.73 6.47 6.69
N LEU A 84 -1.03 5.18 6.57
CA LEU A 84 -1.05 4.47 5.29
C LEU A 84 -2.07 5.10 4.32
N ALA A 85 -3.29 5.37 4.79
CA ALA A 85 -4.33 6.00 3.96
C ALA A 85 -3.89 7.38 3.45
N LYS A 86 -3.26 8.18 4.31
CA LYS A 86 -2.68 9.48 3.94
C LYS A 86 -1.58 9.33 2.89
N GLN A 87 -0.70 8.33 3.05
CA GLN A 87 0.36 8.05 2.10
C GLN A 87 -0.19 7.61 0.73
N SER A 88 -1.18 6.70 0.72
CA SER A 88 -1.86 6.29 -0.52
C SER A 88 -2.57 7.47 -1.21
N GLN A 89 -3.17 8.39 -0.43
CA GLN A 89 -3.78 9.61 -0.98
C GLN A 89 -2.74 10.53 -1.63
N GLN A 90 -1.54 10.65 -1.05
CA GLN A 90 -0.45 11.42 -1.67
C GLN A 90 -0.06 10.85 -3.05
N PHE A 91 0.00 9.53 -3.20
CA PHE A 91 0.22 8.90 -4.50
C PHE A 91 -0.90 9.23 -5.48
N LYS A 92 -2.15 9.13 -5.06
CA LYS A 92 -3.30 9.45 -5.90
C LYS A 92 -3.25 10.90 -6.36
N ASP A 93 -3.05 11.85 -5.46
CA ASP A 93 -2.98 13.28 -5.77
C ASP A 93 -1.82 13.57 -6.73
N TRP A 94 -0.68 12.90 -6.55
CA TRP A 94 0.46 13.04 -7.45
C TRP A 94 0.13 12.53 -8.85
N VAL A 95 -0.48 11.36 -8.99
CA VAL A 95 -0.86 10.77 -10.28
C VAL A 95 -1.91 11.64 -10.98
N ASP A 96 -2.88 12.19 -10.25
CA ASP A 96 -3.92 13.05 -10.79
C ASP A 96 -3.32 14.33 -11.42
N ASN A 97 -2.28 14.88 -10.82
CA ASN A 97 -1.62 16.10 -11.26
C ASN A 97 -0.41 15.86 -12.21
N ALA A 98 0.06 14.61 -12.35
CA ALA A 98 1.22 14.30 -13.16
C ALA A 98 0.96 14.55 -14.65
N THR A 99 1.98 15.06 -15.34
CA THR A 99 2.00 15.11 -16.82
C THR A 99 2.44 13.76 -17.38
N GLU A 100 2.13 13.49 -18.67
CA GLU A 100 2.63 12.29 -19.36
C GLU A 100 4.17 12.21 -19.34
N ASN A 101 4.86 13.36 -19.49
CA ASN A 101 6.32 13.41 -19.42
C ASN A 101 6.86 13.01 -18.04
N GLN A 102 6.19 13.39 -16.97
CA GLN A 102 6.56 12.97 -15.61
C GLN A 102 6.36 11.45 -15.40
N LEU A 103 5.33 10.88 -16.01
CA LEU A 103 5.06 9.44 -15.92
C LEU A 103 6.11 8.59 -16.63
N VAL A 104 6.65 9.06 -17.76
CA VAL A 104 7.70 8.35 -18.51
C VAL A 104 9.11 8.73 -18.09
N HIS A 105 9.26 9.74 -17.22
CA HIS A 105 10.57 10.16 -16.71
C HIS A 105 11.27 9.00 -16.00
N VAL A 106 12.55 8.79 -16.34
CA VAL A 106 13.39 7.78 -15.71
C VAL A 106 14.14 8.41 -14.54
N PHE A 107 13.87 7.95 -13.34
CA PHE A 107 14.62 8.36 -12.15
C PHE A 107 15.56 7.24 -11.69
N ALA A 108 16.57 7.61 -10.90
CA ALA A 108 17.57 6.70 -10.35
C ALA A 108 17.51 6.71 -8.82
N PHE A 109 17.71 5.55 -8.23
CA PHE A 109 17.85 5.40 -6.78
C PHE A 109 18.86 4.28 -6.44
N ILE A 110 19.37 4.27 -5.22
CA ILE A 110 20.27 3.21 -4.76
C ILE A 110 19.46 2.13 -4.02
N ARG A 111 19.70 0.87 -4.37
CA ARG A 111 19.20 -0.31 -3.65
C ARG A 111 20.29 -1.36 -3.60
N ASN A 112 20.59 -1.88 -2.41
CA ASN A 112 21.65 -2.87 -2.20
C ASN A 112 23.01 -2.43 -2.78
N LYS A 113 23.37 -1.15 -2.65
CA LYS A 113 24.59 -0.52 -3.20
C LYS A 113 24.65 -0.43 -4.72
N GLU A 114 23.59 -0.77 -5.43
CA GLU A 114 23.48 -0.67 -6.88
C GLU A 114 22.56 0.50 -7.27
N GLN A 115 22.95 1.20 -8.34
CA GLN A 115 22.08 2.20 -8.94
C GLN A 115 21.04 1.52 -9.83
N ILE A 116 19.78 1.70 -9.48
CA ILE A 116 18.65 1.22 -10.27
C ILE A 116 18.01 2.42 -10.97
N LYS A 117 17.67 2.25 -12.24
CA LYS A 117 16.95 3.25 -13.05
C LYS A 117 15.62 2.64 -13.50
N MET A 118 14.53 3.39 -13.34
CA MET A 118 13.22 2.95 -13.83
C MET A 118 12.31 4.14 -14.13
N PRO A 119 11.37 4.00 -15.10
CA PRO A 119 10.34 5.01 -15.34
C PRO A 119 9.39 5.12 -14.14
N VAL A 120 8.89 6.32 -13.88
CA VAL A 120 7.93 6.58 -12.81
C VAL A 120 6.67 5.72 -12.94
N CYS A 121 6.14 5.53 -14.16
CA CYS A 121 4.97 4.69 -14.37
C CYS A 121 5.19 3.22 -13.94
N GLN A 122 6.40 2.68 -14.14
CA GLN A 122 6.73 1.32 -13.68
C GLN A 122 6.84 1.26 -12.15
N MET A 123 7.39 2.30 -11.54
CA MET A 123 7.43 2.42 -10.08
C MET A 123 6.01 2.47 -9.48
N LEU A 124 5.12 3.28 -10.04
CA LEU A 124 3.72 3.35 -9.60
C LEU A 124 3.01 2.00 -9.75
N HIS A 125 3.19 1.34 -10.89
CA HIS A 125 2.66 -0.01 -11.11
C HIS A 125 3.20 -0.99 -10.04
N HIS A 126 4.50 -0.94 -9.75
CA HIS A 126 5.09 -1.76 -8.69
C HIS A 126 4.43 -1.50 -7.33
N VAL A 127 4.26 -0.24 -6.92
CA VAL A 127 3.65 0.13 -5.62
C VAL A 127 2.24 -0.44 -5.51
N PHE A 128 1.40 -0.24 -6.52
CA PHE A 128 0.00 -0.70 -6.48
C PHE A 128 -0.12 -2.24 -6.57
N ASN A 129 0.74 -2.89 -7.35
CA ASN A 129 0.79 -4.34 -7.43
C ASN A 129 1.30 -4.97 -6.12
N HIS A 130 2.30 -4.37 -5.48
CA HIS A 130 2.80 -4.80 -4.18
C HIS A 130 1.71 -4.71 -3.10
N ALA A 131 0.94 -3.63 -3.08
CA ALA A 131 -0.20 -3.51 -2.18
C ALA A 131 -1.28 -4.58 -2.45
N THR A 132 -1.53 -4.93 -3.71
CA THR A 132 -2.46 -6.01 -4.07
C THR A 132 -1.99 -7.36 -3.55
N TYR A 133 -0.70 -7.66 -3.65
CA TYR A 133 -0.11 -8.89 -3.09
C TYR A 133 -0.34 -8.99 -1.58
N HIS A 134 -0.09 -7.92 -0.83
CA HIS A 134 -0.27 -7.90 0.62
C HIS A 134 -1.75 -7.90 1.05
N ARG A 135 -2.65 -7.29 0.27
CA ARG A 135 -4.09 -7.43 0.51
C ARG A 135 -4.55 -8.90 0.40
N GLY A 136 -4.00 -9.66 -0.55
CA GLY A 136 -4.25 -11.11 -0.61
C GLY A 136 -3.79 -11.84 0.66
N GLN A 137 -2.64 -11.46 1.21
CA GLN A 137 -2.17 -12.01 2.49
C GLN A 137 -3.10 -11.62 3.65
N LEU A 138 -3.56 -10.36 3.71
CA LEU A 138 -4.53 -9.92 4.74
C LEU A 138 -5.84 -10.71 4.66
N VAL A 139 -6.35 -11.00 3.46
CA VAL A 139 -7.53 -11.87 3.27
C VAL A 139 -7.27 -13.27 3.85
N THR A 140 -6.11 -13.87 3.57
CA THR A 140 -5.74 -15.17 4.12
C THR A 140 -5.64 -15.13 5.66
N MET A 141 -5.02 -14.09 6.22
CA MET A 141 -4.92 -13.90 7.67
C MET A 141 -6.29 -13.73 8.32
N LEU A 142 -7.18 -12.94 7.72
CA LEU A 142 -8.55 -12.77 8.20
C LEU A 142 -9.31 -14.10 8.25
N ASN A 143 -9.18 -14.95 7.21
CA ASN A 143 -9.76 -16.29 7.21
C ASN A 143 -9.20 -17.17 8.33
N GLN A 144 -7.89 -17.17 8.54
CA GLN A 144 -7.24 -17.95 9.61
C GLN A 144 -7.68 -17.50 11.00
N LEU A 145 -8.01 -16.22 11.18
CA LEU A 145 -8.51 -15.63 12.43
C LEU A 145 -10.03 -15.73 12.57
N GLY A 146 -10.71 -16.46 11.68
CA GLY A 146 -12.14 -16.71 11.77
C GLY A 146 -13.03 -15.51 11.38
N ALA A 147 -12.52 -14.56 10.62
CA ALA A 147 -13.32 -13.46 10.12
C ALA A 147 -14.42 -13.96 9.15
N ASP A 148 -15.65 -13.55 9.37
CA ASP A 148 -16.74 -13.71 8.41
C ASP A 148 -16.82 -12.52 7.42
N LYS A 149 -17.57 -12.69 6.34
CA LYS A 149 -17.94 -11.59 5.42
C LYS A 149 -16.74 -10.71 5.01
N ILE A 150 -15.62 -11.32 4.65
CA ILE A 150 -14.47 -10.60 4.13
C ILE A 150 -14.86 -9.97 2.79
N PRO A 151 -14.66 -8.64 2.62
CA PRO A 151 -15.06 -7.96 1.38
C PRO A 151 -14.21 -8.41 0.19
N GLY A 152 -14.83 -8.57 -0.97
CA GLY A 152 -14.12 -8.74 -2.23
C GLY A 152 -13.42 -7.43 -2.64
N THR A 153 -12.19 -7.53 -3.09
CA THR A 153 -11.39 -6.37 -3.52
C THR A 153 -11.02 -6.45 -5.00
N ASP A 154 -11.88 -7.05 -5.82
CA ASP A 154 -11.62 -7.20 -7.25
C ASP A 154 -11.62 -5.85 -7.98
N PHE A 155 -10.57 -5.62 -8.77
CA PHE A 155 -10.45 -4.43 -9.60
C PHE A 155 -11.63 -4.30 -10.58
N SER A 156 -12.10 -5.42 -11.13
CA SER A 156 -13.27 -5.43 -12.03
C SER A 156 -14.56 -4.96 -11.35
N THR A 157 -14.72 -5.19 -10.06
CA THR A 157 -15.83 -4.67 -9.26
C THR A 157 -15.70 -3.17 -9.05
N PHE A 158 -14.52 -2.71 -8.65
CA PHE A 158 -14.20 -1.29 -8.49
C PHE A 158 -14.42 -0.51 -9.79
N SER A 159 -13.86 -0.98 -10.92
CA SER A 159 -13.91 -0.28 -12.21
C SER A 159 -15.31 -0.14 -12.81
N ARG A 160 -16.28 -0.97 -12.39
CA ARG A 160 -17.68 -0.89 -12.79
C ARG A 160 -18.54 0.02 -11.90
N GLY A 161 -17.94 0.65 -10.87
CA GLY A 161 -18.64 1.55 -9.96
C GLY A 161 -19.70 0.88 -9.08
N LYS A 162 -19.47 -0.38 -8.71
CA LYS A 162 -20.37 -1.17 -7.84
C LYS A 162 -19.77 -1.33 -6.45
#